data_f54167a60a9890f63120f06ee7609113
#
_entry.id   f54167a60a9890f63120f06ee7609113
#
_cell.length_a   1.000
_cell.length_b   1.000
_cell.length_c   1.000
_cell.angle_alpha   90.00
_cell.angle_beta   90.00
_cell.angle_gamma   90.00
#
_symmetry.space_group_name_H-M   'P 1'
#
loop_
_entity.id
_entity.type
_entity.pdbx_description
1 polymer ?
#
loop_
_entity_poly.entity_id
_entity_poly.type
_entity_poly.pdbx_seq_one_letter_code
_entity_poly.pdbx_strand_id
1 'polypeptide(L)'
;MTLLRASIAILLPALLLVVGGTAAGAILTVRMSLHAPGAGAGLFEPGSVSLSSWASMGDAHHRGIVLTTILTGLGVSLLSTAIGALLALLAAPFPGLRFMGVMVLILAPRLSGVLASLFGLQRLLPRGWIGSLIAETWLLVPYSTLILVIALRDIDPHLVPAARGLGASRWQVLRWIIWPLSLPAVALTLQLGWVWGLGAFLGPLFLGGPDQSTLAVEIHHEAFDLGRWPRAAAEGVVLMVLTASAMAAGSWRPRP
;
A
#
# COMPACT_ATOMS: atom_id res chain seq x y z
N MET A 1 -30.46 6.62 22.15
CA MET A 1 -30.87 5.81 20.99
C MET A 1 -31.14 6.65 19.72
N THR A 2 -31.62 7.88 19.82
CA THR A 2 -31.93 8.77 18.68
C THR A 2 -30.67 9.25 17.91
N LEU A 3 -29.60 9.64 18.61
CA LEU A 3 -28.35 10.10 17.99
C LEU A 3 -27.63 8.97 17.19
N LEU A 4 -27.62 7.74 17.70
CA LEU A 4 -27.01 6.60 17.02
C LEU A 4 -27.77 6.26 15.71
N ARG A 5 -29.11 6.32 15.74
CA ARG A 5 -29.96 6.10 14.54
C ARG A 5 -29.77 7.20 13.50
N ALA A 6 -29.65 8.46 13.93
CA ALA A 6 -29.36 9.57 13.03
C ALA A 6 -27.97 9.46 12.39
N SER A 7 -26.94 9.08 13.16
CA SER A 7 -25.60 8.86 12.63
C SER A 7 -25.54 7.69 11.63
N ILE A 8 -26.26 6.59 11.90
CA ILE A 8 -26.36 5.45 10.97
C ILE A 8 -27.07 5.86 9.68
N ALA A 9 -28.16 6.61 9.77
CA ALA A 9 -28.93 7.07 8.61
C ALA A 9 -28.11 7.98 7.69
N ILE A 10 -27.22 8.82 8.25
CA ILE A 10 -26.31 9.69 7.49
C ILE A 10 -25.17 8.91 6.85
N LEU A 11 -24.61 7.92 7.55
CA LEU A 11 -23.48 7.11 7.06
C LEU A 11 -23.90 6.00 6.10
N LEU A 12 -25.16 5.52 6.19
CA LEU A 12 -25.65 4.39 5.41
C LEU A 12 -25.52 4.59 3.88
N PRO A 13 -25.89 5.74 3.27
CA PRO A 13 -25.74 5.95 1.84
C PRO A 13 -24.27 5.89 1.39
N ALA A 14 -23.35 6.48 2.15
CA ALA A 14 -21.93 6.45 1.86
C ALA A 14 -21.36 5.01 1.99
N LEU A 15 -21.76 4.28 3.03
CA LEU A 15 -21.38 2.89 3.21
C LEU A 15 -21.92 1.98 2.08
N LEU A 16 -23.19 2.15 1.71
CA LEU A 16 -23.80 1.40 0.61
C LEU A 16 -23.09 1.69 -0.72
N LEU A 17 -22.72 2.93 -0.98
CA LEU A 17 -22.02 3.31 -2.21
C LEU A 17 -20.61 2.72 -2.23
N VAL A 18 -19.85 2.82 -1.15
CA VAL A 18 -18.48 2.31 -1.08
C VAL A 18 -18.47 0.78 -1.08
N VAL A 19 -19.20 0.15 -0.17
CA VAL A 19 -19.20 -1.32 -0.05
C VAL A 19 -19.91 -1.96 -1.24
N GLY A 20 -21.06 -1.43 -1.65
CA GLY A 20 -21.81 -1.93 -2.79
C GLY A 20 -21.05 -1.75 -4.11
N GLY A 21 -20.44 -0.59 -4.34
CA GLY A 21 -19.61 -0.33 -5.51
C GLY A 21 -18.38 -1.23 -5.57
N THR A 22 -17.68 -1.40 -4.44
CA THR A 22 -16.53 -2.31 -4.35
C THR A 22 -16.93 -3.77 -4.58
N ALA A 23 -18.02 -4.22 -3.96
CA ALA A 23 -18.55 -5.57 -4.16
C ALA A 23 -18.99 -5.82 -5.61
N ALA A 24 -19.72 -4.87 -6.20
CA ALA A 24 -20.12 -4.95 -7.60
C ALA A 24 -18.92 -5.02 -8.54
N GLY A 25 -17.91 -4.15 -8.34
CA GLY A 25 -16.65 -4.18 -9.10
C GLY A 25 -15.95 -5.53 -8.99
N ALA A 26 -15.81 -6.07 -7.77
CA ALA A 26 -15.21 -7.38 -7.54
C ALA A 26 -15.98 -8.51 -8.25
N ILE A 27 -17.31 -8.53 -8.12
CA ILE A 27 -18.18 -9.52 -8.79
C ILE A 27 -18.04 -9.44 -10.31
N LEU A 28 -18.05 -8.23 -10.87
CA LEU A 28 -17.87 -8.02 -12.31
C LEU A 28 -16.50 -8.49 -12.79
N THR A 29 -15.44 -8.22 -12.03
CA THR A 29 -14.07 -8.68 -12.35
C THR A 29 -14.00 -10.20 -12.31
N VAL A 30 -14.54 -10.85 -11.28
CA VAL A 30 -14.61 -12.33 -11.20
C VAL A 30 -15.41 -12.88 -12.37
N ARG A 31 -16.58 -12.30 -12.67
CA ARG A 31 -17.39 -12.74 -13.79
C ARG A 31 -16.65 -12.60 -15.12
N MET A 32 -16.02 -11.44 -15.38
CA MET A 32 -15.26 -11.19 -16.61
C MET A 32 -14.09 -12.17 -16.76
N SER A 33 -13.42 -12.55 -15.69
CA SER A 33 -12.30 -13.50 -15.71
C SER A 33 -12.69 -14.92 -16.20
N LEU A 34 -13.99 -15.25 -16.18
CA LEU A 34 -14.56 -16.53 -16.58
C LEU A 34 -15.12 -16.54 -18.01
N HIS A 35 -14.90 -15.47 -18.79
CA HIS A 35 -15.37 -15.37 -20.17
C HIS A 35 -14.21 -15.54 -21.15
N ALA A 36 -14.55 -15.93 -22.39
CA ALA A 36 -13.59 -15.89 -23.50
C ALA A 36 -13.30 -14.46 -23.93
N PRO A 37 -12.09 -14.18 -24.45
CA PRO A 37 -11.78 -12.89 -25.06
C PRO A 37 -12.78 -12.56 -26.16
N GLY A 38 -13.27 -11.32 -26.20
CA GLY A 38 -14.22 -10.87 -27.21
C GLY A 38 -13.59 -10.80 -28.61
N ALA A 39 -14.36 -11.11 -29.61
CA ALA A 39 -13.96 -10.89 -30.99
C ALA A 39 -14.22 -9.42 -31.40
N GLY A 40 -13.20 -8.73 -31.88
CA GLY A 40 -13.32 -7.32 -32.31
C GLY A 40 -13.38 -6.33 -31.15
N ALA A 41 -14.33 -5.38 -31.18
CA ALA A 41 -14.47 -4.31 -30.17
C ALA A 41 -15.16 -4.75 -28.87
N GLY A 42 -15.55 -6.03 -28.73
CA GLY A 42 -16.17 -6.56 -27.53
C GLY A 42 -15.14 -6.82 -26.43
N LEU A 43 -15.46 -6.43 -25.17
CA LEU A 43 -14.59 -6.68 -24.02
C LEU A 43 -14.46 -8.18 -23.71
N PHE A 44 -15.51 -8.95 -23.95
CA PHE A 44 -15.60 -10.41 -23.80
C PHE A 44 -16.76 -10.96 -24.63
N GLU A 45 -16.80 -12.26 -24.88
CA GLU A 45 -17.93 -12.91 -25.58
C GLU A 45 -19.09 -13.15 -24.60
N PRO A 46 -20.27 -12.48 -24.78
CA PRO A 46 -21.41 -12.70 -23.94
C PRO A 46 -21.91 -14.16 -24.02
N GLY A 47 -22.10 -14.80 -22.87
CA GLY A 47 -22.58 -16.19 -22.79
C GLY A 47 -21.50 -17.26 -22.94
N SER A 48 -20.25 -16.91 -23.25
CA SER A 48 -19.12 -17.84 -23.19
C SER A 48 -18.72 -18.10 -21.74
N VAL A 49 -18.31 -19.32 -21.43
CA VAL A 49 -17.62 -19.68 -20.18
C VAL A 49 -16.28 -20.30 -20.58
N SER A 50 -15.18 -19.67 -20.15
CA SER A 50 -13.84 -20.13 -20.51
C SER A 50 -12.88 -19.94 -19.33
N LEU A 51 -12.08 -20.95 -19.08
CA LEU A 51 -10.98 -20.90 -18.09
C LEU A 51 -9.61 -20.66 -18.78
N SER A 52 -9.59 -20.30 -20.06
CA SER A 52 -8.34 -20.07 -20.82
C SER A 52 -7.46 -18.99 -20.20
N SER A 53 -8.06 -17.92 -19.67
CA SER A 53 -7.37 -16.85 -18.95
C SER A 53 -6.67 -17.35 -17.67
N TRP A 54 -7.31 -18.30 -16.96
CA TRP A 54 -6.75 -18.92 -15.75
C TRP A 54 -5.66 -19.95 -16.07
N ALA A 55 -5.79 -20.69 -17.16
CA ALA A 55 -4.78 -21.66 -17.58
C ALA A 55 -3.43 -20.99 -17.83
N SER A 56 -3.43 -19.78 -18.40
CA SER A 56 -2.21 -19.01 -18.64
C SER A 56 -1.55 -18.45 -17.36
N MET A 57 -2.26 -18.37 -16.21
CA MET A 57 -1.69 -17.91 -14.94
C MET A 57 -0.62 -18.87 -14.37
N GLY A 58 -0.60 -20.14 -14.83
CA GLY A 58 0.39 -21.15 -14.42
C GLY A 58 1.76 -21.00 -15.08
N ASP A 59 1.92 -20.16 -16.07
CA ASP A 59 3.16 -19.98 -16.82
C ASP A 59 4.28 -19.35 -15.98
N ALA A 60 5.53 -19.62 -16.36
CA ALA A 60 6.70 -19.08 -15.65
C ALA A 60 6.72 -17.55 -15.62
N HIS A 61 6.24 -16.90 -16.69
CA HIS A 61 6.14 -15.45 -16.79
C HIS A 61 5.22 -14.86 -15.70
N HIS A 62 3.98 -15.36 -15.59
CA HIS A 62 3.03 -14.88 -14.60
C HIS A 62 3.45 -15.16 -13.16
N ARG A 63 4.07 -16.33 -12.91
CA ARG A 63 4.65 -16.62 -11.58
C ARG A 63 5.75 -15.61 -11.23
N GLY A 64 6.56 -15.20 -12.21
CA GLY A 64 7.55 -14.13 -12.04
C GLY A 64 6.90 -12.80 -11.66
N ILE A 65 5.82 -12.39 -12.34
CA ILE A 65 5.06 -11.15 -12.05
C ILE A 65 4.46 -11.19 -10.64
N VAL A 66 3.83 -12.30 -10.25
CA VAL A 66 3.28 -12.48 -8.90
C VAL A 66 4.38 -12.35 -7.84
N LEU A 67 5.52 -13.03 -8.06
CA LEU A 67 6.67 -12.95 -7.16
C LEU A 67 7.21 -11.51 -7.06
N THR A 68 7.39 -10.83 -8.18
CA THR A 68 7.83 -9.43 -8.21
C THR A 68 6.86 -8.53 -7.46
N THR A 69 5.55 -8.74 -7.61
CA THR A 69 4.51 -8.00 -6.88
C THR A 69 4.64 -8.21 -5.38
N ILE A 70 4.79 -9.45 -4.92
CA ILE A 70 4.97 -9.79 -3.50
C ILE A 70 6.26 -9.17 -2.95
N LEU A 71 7.37 -9.31 -3.66
CA LEU A 71 8.66 -8.75 -3.24
C LEU A 71 8.63 -7.22 -3.19
N THR A 72 7.95 -6.58 -4.15
CA THR A 72 7.74 -5.12 -4.15
C THR A 72 6.90 -4.72 -2.95
N GLY A 73 5.80 -5.43 -2.67
CA GLY A 73 4.95 -5.18 -1.50
C GLY A 73 5.73 -5.26 -0.18
N LEU A 74 6.49 -6.34 0.01
CA LEU A 74 7.33 -6.52 1.20
C LEU A 74 8.42 -5.45 1.29
N GLY A 75 9.11 -5.16 0.18
CA GLY A 75 10.15 -4.15 0.14
C GLY A 75 9.63 -2.75 0.49
N VAL A 76 8.52 -2.31 -0.12
CA VAL A 76 7.88 -1.03 0.17
C VAL A 76 7.44 -0.98 1.64
N SER A 77 6.83 -2.05 2.15
CA SER A 77 6.40 -2.15 3.55
C SER A 77 7.55 -1.93 4.52
N LEU A 78 8.62 -2.68 4.36
CA LEU A 78 9.79 -2.63 5.25
C LEU A 78 10.52 -1.29 5.15
N LEU A 79 10.82 -0.84 3.93
CA LEU A 79 11.60 0.39 3.71
C LEU A 79 10.83 1.62 4.14
N SER A 80 9.55 1.76 3.77
CA SER A 80 8.75 2.93 4.16
C SER A 80 8.52 3.00 5.67
N THR A 81 8.35 1.84 6.33
CA THR A 81 8.23 1.78 7.79
C THR A 81 9.54 2.12 8.48
N ALA A 82 10.67 1.58 8.01
CA ALA A 82 12.00 1.86 8.58
C ALA A 82 12.39 3.34 8.44
N ILE A 83 12.24 3.90 7.24
CA ILE A 83 12.55 5.31 6.97
C ILE A 83 11.56 6.20 7.73
N GLY A 84 10.26 5.86 7.69
CA GLY A 84 9.22 6.58 8.44
C GLY A 84 9.47 6.59 9.95
N ALA A 85 9.91 5.46 10.53
CA ALA A 85 10.25 5.38 11.94
C ALA A 85 11.48 6.25 12.29
N LEU A 86 12.51 6.24 11.45
CA LEU A 86 13.67 7.10 11.63
C LEU A 86 13.28 8.58 11.60
N LEU A 87 12.50 8.99 10.59
CA LEU A 87 12.03 10.37 10.48
C LEU A 87 11.10 10.75 11.62
N ALA A 88 10.23 9.86 12.06
CA ALA A 88 9.35 10.07 13.19
C ALA A 88 10.12 10.25 14.50
N LEU A 89 11.14 9.43 14.77
CA LEU A 89 12.02 9.56 15.94
C LEU A 89 12.80 10.89 15.94
N LEU A 90 13.22 11.33 14.77
CA LEU A 90 13.92 12.62 14.61
C LEU A 90 12.97 13.80 14.76
N ALA A 91 11.72 13.69 14.29
CA ALA A 91 10.74 14.76 14.31
C ALA A 91 9.99 14.91 15.64
N ALA A 92 9.71 13.79 16.32
CA ALA A 92 8.89 13.76 17.55
C ALA A 92 9.35 14.71 18.66
N PRO A 93 10.67 14.92 18.91
CA PRO A 93 11.14 15.81 19.98
C PRO A 93 10.93 17.32 19.72
N PHE A 94 10.67 17.72 18.46
CA PHE A 94 10.53 19.15 18.15
C PHE A 94 9.19 19.70 18.65
N PRO A 95 9.19 20.85 19.38
CA PRO A 95 7.94 21.48 19.82
C PRO A 95 7.38 22.45 18.76
N GLY A 96 6.06 22.67 18.81
CA GLY A 96 5.37 23.77 18.16
C GLY A 96 5.73 23.98 16.67
N LEU A 97 6.14 25.18 16.31
CA LEU A 97 6.37 25.59 14.92
C LEU A 97 7.52 24.81 14.25
N ARG A 98 8.53 24.37 14.99
CA ARG A 98 9.64 23.55 14.47
C ARG A 98 9.12 22.19 14.00
N PHE A 99 8.26 21.58 14.77
CA PHE A 99 7.60 20.33 14.39
C PHE A 99 6.78 20.50 13.11
N MET A 100 5.97 21.58 13.05
CA MET A 100 5.18 21.87 11.84
C MET A 100 6.08 22.05 10.61
N GLY A 101 7.19 22.77 10.72
CA GLY A 101 8.15 22.94 9.62
C GLY A 101 8.74 21.62 9.13
N VAL A 102 9.12 20.73 10.07
CA VAL A 102 9.63 19.39 9.71
C VAL A 102 8.54 18.56 9.04
N MET A 103 7.30 18.59 9.53
CA MET A 103 6.17 17.86 8.91
C MET A 103 5.86 18.40 7.51
N VAL A 104 5.84 19.71 7.32
CA VAL A 104 5.66 20.32 5.98
C VAL A 104 6.75 19.86 5.02
N LEU A 105 8.01 19.81 5.46
CA LEU A 105 9.12 19.32 4.63
C LEU A 105 8.97 17.84 4.25
N ILE A 106 8.55 16.98 5.19
CA ILE A 106 8.34 15.56 4.94
C ILE A 106 7.13 15.33 4.01
N LEU A 107 6.08 16.15 4.14
CA LEU A 107 4.87 16.06 3.32
C LEU A 107 4.99 16.81 1.97
N ALA A 108 5.96 17.70 1.82
CA ALA A 108 6.16 18.51 0.62
C ALA A 108 6.17 17.72 -0.70
N PRO A 109 6.82 16.55 -0.79
CA PRO A 109 6.79 15.72 -2.01
C PRO A 109 5.38 15.31 -2.44
N ARG A 110 4.45 15.17 -1.49
CA ARG A 110 3.04 14.85 -1.79
C ARG A 110 2.25 16.05 -2.29
N LEU A 111 2.65 17.24 -1.89
CA LEU A 111 1.99 18.47 -2.31
C LEU A 111 2.35 18.87 -3.75
N SER A 112 3.52 18.46 -4.25
CA SER A 112 3.97 18.72 -5.63
C SER A 112 3.29 17.84 -6.69
N GLY A 113 2.46 16.87 -6.27
CA GLY A 113 1.81 15.91 -7.16
C GLY A 113 2.67 14.67 -7.45
N VAL A 114 1.98 13.52 -7.54
CA VAL A 114 2.65 12.21 -7.69
C VAL A 114 3.43 12.12 -9.00
N LEU A 115 2.83 12.55 -10.11
CA LEU A 115 3.46 12.47 -11.43
C LEU A 115 4.71 13.34 -11.52
N ALA A 116 4.66 14.59 -11.02
CA ALA A 116 5.82 15.47 -11.01
C ALA A 116 6.99 14.87 -10.22
N SER A 117 6.70 14.28 -9.05
CA SER A 117 7.70 13.58 -8.25
C SER A 117 8.32 12.39 -9.00
N LEU A 118 7.50 11.57 -9.69
CA LEU A 118 7.97 10.41 -10.43
C LEU A 118 8.81 10.79 -11.66
N PHE A 119 8.43 11.84 -12.39
CA PHE A 119 9.26 12.38 -13.49
C PHE A 119 10.61 12.87 -13.00
N GLY A 120 10.66 13.53 -11.83
CA GLY A 120 11.90 13.92 -11.18
C GLY A 120 12.76 12.71 -10.80
N LEU A 121 12.17 11.72 -10.15
CA LEU A 121 12.86 10.48 -9.73
C LEU A 121 13.36 9.66 -10.91
N GLN A 122 12.62 9.62 -12.04
CA GLN A 122 13.03 8.91 -13.25
C GLN A 122 14.37 9.42 -13.84
N ARG A 123 14.72 10.69 -13.57
CA ARG A 123 16.00 11.27 -13.99
C ARG A 123 17.15 10.92 -13.06
N LEU A 124 16.85 10.57 -11.81
CA LEU A 124 17.85 10.34 -10.74
C LEU A 124 18.06 8.83 -10.46
N LEU A 125 17.05 8.00 -10.69
CA LEU A 125 17.08 6.59 -10.35
C LEU A 125 17.32 5.71 -11.57
N PRO A 126 18.00 4.56 -11.40
CA PRO A 126 18.12 3.57 -12.45
C PRO A 126 16.76 2.98 -12.79
N ARG A 127 16.54 2.62 -14.05
CA ARG A 127 15.37 1.84 -14.44
C ARG A 127 15.49 0.41 -13.95
N GLY A 128 14.36 -0.19 -13.59
CA GLY A 128 14.28 -1.56 -13.09
C GLY A 128 13.59 -1.65 -11.75
N TRP A 129 13.57 -2.83 -11.18
CA TRP A 129 12.87 -3.12 -9.91
C TRP A 129 13.32 -2.23 -8.74
N ILE A 130 14.63 -1.97 -8.62
CA ILE A 130 15.18 -1.12 -7.56
C ILE A 130 14.66 0.31 -7.68
N GLY A 131 14.66 0.90 -8.87
CA GLY A 131 14.13 2.23 -9.11
C GLY A 131 12.64 2.32 -8.77
N SER A 132 11.86 1.33 -9.21
CA SER A 132 10.44 1.20 -8.88
C SER A 132 10.20 1.09 -7.37
N LEU A 133 10.98 0.27 -6.67
CA LEU A 133 10.89 0.07 -5.24
C LEU A 133 11.19 1.36 -4.46
N ILE A 134 12.23 2.10 -4.86
CA ILE A 134 12.57 3.38 -4.26
C ILE A 134 11.47 4.41 -4.51
N ALA A 135 10.93 4.47 -5.73
CA ALA A 135 9.86 5.40 -6.08
C ALA A 135 8.58 5.15 -5.25
N GLU A 136 8.14 3.89 -5.16
CA GLU A 136 6.97 3.53 -4.35
C GLU A 136 7.22 3.79 -2.85
N THR A 137 8.41 3.48 -2.35
CA THR A 137 8.82 3.79 -0.97
C THR A 137 8.76 5.29 -0.72
N TRP A 138 9.32 6.10 -1.63
CA TRP A 138 9.29 7.56 -1.56
C TRP A 138 7.87 8.10 -1.45
N LEU A 139 6.93 7.54 -2.22
CA LEU A 139 5.53 7.95 -2.18
C LEU A 139 4.85 7.62 -0.85
N LEU A 140 5.27 6.56 -0.16
CA LEU A 140 4.63 6.09 1.07
C LEU A 140 5.28 6.62 2.36
N VAL A 141 6.58 6.95 2.36
CA VAL A 141 7.32 7.45 3.53
C VAL A 141 6.61 8.56 4.30
N PRO A 142 6.00 9.60 3.65
CA PRO A 142 5.30 10.65 4.37
C PRO A 142 4.15 10.12 5.25
N TYR A 143 3.39 9.15 4.76
CA TYR A 143 2.27 8.55 5.51
C TYR A 143 2.77 7.68 6.67
N SER A 144 3.78 6.84 6.42
CA SER A 144 4.42 6.04 7.47
C SER A 144 4.99 6.93 8.57
N THR A 145 5.65 8.03 8.20
CA THR A 145 6.18 9.00 9.17
C THR A 145 5.07 9.64 9.98
N LEU A 146 3.96 10.04 9.34
CA LEU A 146 2.84 10.69 10.02
C LEU A 146 2.21 9.76 11.06
N ILE A 147 1.94 8.50 10.69
CA ILE A 147 1.37 7.50 11.61
C ILE A 147 2.29 7.28 12.80
N LEU A 148 3.58 7.09 12.54
CA LEU A 148 4.56 6.79 13.58
C LEU A 148 4.85 7.99 14.48
N VAL A 149 4.91 9.21 13.94
CA VAL A 149 5.16 10.39 14.77
C VAL A 149 3.97 10.71 15.68
N ILE A 150 2.74 10.48 15.22
CA ILE A 150 1.54 10.62 16.07
C ILE A 150 1.64 9.62 17.23
N ALA A 151 1.91 8.35 16.94
CA ALA A 151 2.04 7.33 17.97
C ALA A 151 3.18 7.60 18.97
N LEU A 152 4.33 8.13 18.49
CA LEU A 152 5.44 8.51 19.38
C LEU A 152 5.09 9.69 20.28
N ARG A 153 4.31 10.64 19.80
CA ARG A 153 3.90 11.82 20.59
C ARG A 153 2.75 11.54 21.54
N ASP A 154 2.04 10.44 21.34
CA ASP A 154 0.99 9.96 22.24
C ASP A 154 1.56 9.20 23.46
N ILE A 155 2.86 8.86 23.46
CA ILE A 155 3.55 8.27 24.61
C ILE A 155 3.64 9.32 25.71
N ASP A 156 3.28 8.92 26.95
CA ASP A 156 3.33 9.80 28.14
C ASP A 156 4.72 10.47 28.23
N PRO A 157 4.78 11.82 28.20
CA PRO A 157 6.04 12.56 28.23
C PRO A 157 6.85 12.37 29.51
N HIS A 158 6.25 11.86 30.60
CA HIS A 158 6.94 11.61 31.89
C HIS A 158 7.71 10.28 31.88
N LEU A 159 7.40 9.31 31.02
CA LEU A 159 8.05 8.00 31.03
C LEU A 159 9.55 8.08 30.72
N VAL A 160 9.94 8.87 29.73
CA VAL A 160 11.34 8.99 29.32
C VAL A 160 12.21 9.70 30.39
N PRO A 161 11.78 10.86 30.97
CA PRO A 161 12.50 11.49 32.08
C PRO A 161 12.60 10.60 33.31
N ALA A 162 11.51 9.91 33.68
CA ALA A 162 11.49 9.00 34.84
C ALA A 162 12.50 7.85 34.68
N ALA A 163 12.53 7.19 33.53
CA ALA A 163 13.48 6.13 33.23
C ALA A 163 14.93 6.63 33.27
N ARG A 164 15.18 7.83 32.75
CA ARG A 164 16.53 8.45 32.81
C ARG A 164 16.94 8.84 34.23
N GLY A 165 16.00 9.30 35.04
CA GLY A 165 16.24 9.56 36.46
C GLY A 165 16.66 8.31 37.24
N LEU A 166 16.21 7.12 36.78
CA LEU A 166 16.63 5.82 37.29
C LEU A 166 17.93 5.28 36.64
N GLY A 167 18.62 6.07 35.84
CA GLY A 167 19.90 5.71 35.22
C GLY A 167 19.78 4.97 33.86
N ALA A 168 18.59 4.88 33.24
CA ALA A 168 18.44 4.22 31.98
C ALA A 168 19.17 4.97 30.85
N SER A 169 19.94 4.24 30.04
CA SER A 169 20.60 4.74 28.82
C SER A 169 19.56 5.04 27.72
N ARG A 170 19.96 5.84 26.71
CA ARG A 170 19.10 6.14 25.55
C ARG A 170 18.63 4.87 24.83
N TRP A 171 19.52 3.87 24.71
CA TRP A 171 19.19 2.59 24.09
C TRP A 171 18.19 1.77 24.90
N GLN A 172 18.32 1.77 26.23
CA GLN A 172 17.36 1.10 27.11
C GLN A 172 15.98 1.76 27.02
N VAL A 173 15.90 3.10 27.03
CA VAL A 173 14.63 3.83 26.81
C VAL A 173 14.01 3.47 25.47
N LEU A 174 14.80 3.47 24.37
CA LEU A 174 14.31 3.11 23.04
C LEU A 174 13.79 1.66 23.02
N ARG A 175 14.57 0.70 23.56
CA ARG A 175 14.29 -0.73 23.49
C ARG A 175 13.17 -1.19 24.39
N TRP A 176 13.05 -0.61 25.61
CA TRP A 176 12.14 -1.08 26.63
C TRP A 176 10.89 -0.21 26.83
N ILE A 177 10.88 1.03 26.34
CA ILE A 177 9.74 1.94 26.46
C ILE A 177 9.18 2.30 25.10
N ILE A 178 9.98 2.97 24.24
CA ILE A 178 9.49 3.51 22.98
C ILE A 178 9.10 2.40 22.01
N TRP A 179 9.97 1.40 21.82
CA TRP A 179 9.73 0.32 20.89
C TRP A 179 8.45 -0.47 21.18
N PRO A 180 8.22 -1.03 22.38
CA PRO A 180 7.00 -1.77 22.66
C PRO A 180 5.73 -0.92 22.57
N LEU A 181 5.77 0.35 22.98
CA LEU A 181 4.63 1.25 22.90
C LEU A 181 4.32 1.68 21.46
N SER A 182 5.31 1.72 20.58
CA SER A 182 5.13 2.04 19.16
C SER A 182 4.77 0.83 18.29
N LEU A 183 4.88 -0.41 18.77
CA LEU A 183 4.61 -1.63 18.00
C LEU A 183 3.27 -1.65 17.28
N PRO A 184 2.14 -1.21 17.86
CA PRO A 184 0.87 -1.16 17.14
C PRO A 184 0.90 -0.23 15.91
N ALA A 185 1.58 0.91 16.01
CA ALA A 185 1.75 1.84 14.91
C ALA A 185 2.73 1.29 13.85
N VAL A 186 3.80 0.62 14.27
CA VAL A 186 4.73 -0.09 13.37
C VAL A 186 4.00 -1.18 12.60
N ALA A 187 3.18 -1.99 13.28
CA ALA A 187 2.36 -3.02 12.62
C ALA A 187 1.39 -2.41 11.59
N LEU A 188 0.76 -1.29 11.94
CA LEU A 188 -0.14 -0.56 11.03
C LEU A 188 0.60 -0.04 9.79
N THR A 189 1.79 0.54 9.97
CA THR A 189 2.59 1.04 8.83
C THR A 189 3.11 -0.09 7.96
N LEU A 190 3.52 -1.22 8.54
CA LEU A 190 3.91 -2.41 7.79
C LEU A 190 2.75 -2.95 6.96
N GLN A 191 1.57 -3.05 7.56
CA GLN A 191 0.36 -3.50 6.84
C GLN A 191 -0.03 -2.53 5.73
N LEU A 192 -0.04 -1.23 6.01
CA LEU A 192 -0.31 -0.20 5.00
C LEU A 192 0.70 -0.28 3.84
N GLY A 193 1.97 -0.41 4.16
CA GLY A 193 3.04 -0.54 3.16
C GLY A 193 2.92 -1.78 2.31
N TRP A 194 2.51 -2.91 2.91
CA TRP A 194 2.31 -4.15 2.16
C TRP A 194 1.15 -4.02 1.18
N VAL A 195 -0.03 -3.59 1.65
CA VAL A 195 -1.20 -3.39 0.79
C VAL A 195 -0.92 -2.37 -0.32
N TRP A 196 -0.24 -1.27 0.00
CA TRP A 196 0.18 -0.26 -0.98
C TRP A 196 1.10 -0.86 -2.04
N GLY A 197 2.14 -1.57 -1.62
CA GLY A 197 3.14 -2.13 -2.52
C GLY A 197 2.64 -3.32 -3.37
N LEU A 198 1.65 -4.10 -2.89
CA LEU A 198 0.96 -5.09 -3.72
C LEU A 198 0.21 -4.43 -4.88
N GLY A 199 -0.39 -3.24 -4.65
CA GLY A 199 -1.03 -2.43 -5.69
C GLY A 199 -0.10 -1.48 -6.42
N ALA A 200 1.22 -1.63 -6.30
CA ALA A 200 2.20 -0.73 -6.90
C ALA A 200 2.05 -0.69 -8.43
N PHE A 201 1.69 0.48 -8.94
CA PHE A 201 1.43 0.72 -10.36
C PHE A 201 2.35 1.80 -10.93
N LEU A 202 2.34 2.99 -10.31
CA LEU A 202 3.01 4.15 -10.90
C LEU A 202 4.54 4.04 -10.89
N GLY A 203 5.14 3.58 -9.79
CA GLY A 203 6.59 3.35 -9.73
C GLY A 203 7.06 2.35 -10.78
N PRO A 204 6.49 1.12 -10.82
CA PRO A 204 6.81 0.14 -11.86
C PRO A 204 6.50 0.60 -13.28
N LEU A 205 5.43 1.34 -13.52
CA LEU A 205 5.07 1.87 -14.84
C LEU A 205 6.13 2.87 -15.36
N PHE A 206 6.61 3.77 -14.52
CA PHE A 206 7.55 4.83 -14.93
C PHE A 206 9.02 4.43 -14.85
N LEU A 207 9.39 3.59 -13.88
CA LEU A 207 10.77 3.21 -13.60
C LEU A 207 11.05 1.71 -13.78
N GLY A 208 10.02 0.87 -13.98
CA GLY A 208 10.19 -0.57 -14.18
C GLY A 208 11.01 -0.91 -15.42
N GLY A 209 11.63 -2.09 -15.41
CA GLY A 209 12.26 -2.69 -16.58
C GLY A 209 11.28 -3.61 -17.32
N PRO A 210 11.60 -3.99 -18.58
CA PRO A 210 10.70 -4.79 -19.42
C PRO A 210 10.35 -6.16 -18.84
N ASP A 211 11.23 -6.74 -18.02
CA ASP A 211 11.03 -8.07 -17.42
C ASP A 211 10.64 -8.04 -15.93
N GLN A 212 10.26 -6.86 -15.41
CA GLN A 212 10.02 -6.62 -13.99
C GLN A 212 8.69 -5.92 -13.74
N SER A 213 7.65 -6.43 -14.41
CA SER A 213 6.29 -5.94 -14.26
C SER A 213 5.69 -6.39 -12.90
N THR A 214 4.82 -5.56 -12.34
CA THR A 214 3.92 -5.94 -11.25
C THR A 214 2.55 -6.33 -11.80
N LEU A 215 1.74 -7.06 -11.03
CA LEU A 215 0.38 -7.43 -11.44
C LEU A 215 -0.44 -6.19 -11.86
N ALA A 216 -0.30 -5.06 -11.16
CA ALA A 216 -1.03 -3.85 -11.50
C ALA A 216 -0.64 -3.28 -12.89
N VAL A 217 0.64 -3.34 -13.26
CA VAL A 217 1.12 -2.93 -14.60
C VAL A 217 0.70 -3.93 -15.66
N GLU A 218 0.76 -5.23 -15.35
CA GLU A 218 0.34 -6.28 -16.27
C GLU A 218 -1.16 -6.21 -16.57
N ILE A 219 -2.00 -6.02 -15.55
CA ILE A 219 -3.44 -5.77 -15.73
C ILE A 219 -3.68 -4.60 -16.70
N HIS A 220 -2.93 -3.51 -16.53
CA HIS A 220 -3.03 -2.37 -17.44
C HIS A 220 -2.64 -2.75 -18.87
N HIS A 221 -1.51 -3.42 -19.03
CA HIS A 221 -1.01 -3.86 -20.34
C HIS A 221 -1.99 -4.82 -21.05
N GLU A 222 -2.47 -5.84 -20.34
CA GLU A 222 -3.44 -6.81 -20.89
C GLU A 222 -4.78 -6.14 -21.26
N ALA A 223 -5.26 -5.20 -20.43
CA ALA A 223 -6.54 -4.53 -20.66
C ALA A 223 -6.46 -3.48 -21.77
N PHE A 224 -5.50 -2.56 -21.68
CA PHE A 224 -5.49 -1.33 -22.50
C PHE A 224 -4.59 -1.41 -23.73
N ASP A 225 -3.46 -2.13 -23.67
CA ASP A 225 -2.56 -2.25 -24.81
C ASP A 225 -2.93 -3.45 -25.69
N LEU A 226 -3.33 -4.57 -25.07
CA LEU A 226 -3.65 -5.81 -25.78
C LEU A 226 -5.17 -6.06 -25.95
N GLY A 227 -6.02 -5.34 -25.23
CA GLY A 227 -7.49 -5.52 -25.28
C GLY A 227 -7.98 -6.86 -24.71
N ARG A 228 -7.17 -7.57 -23.93
CA ARG A 228 -7.47 -8.90 -23.37
C ARG A 228 -8.12 -8.79 -22.00
N TRP A 229 -9.29 -8.17 -21.94
CA TRP A 229 -10.01 -7.88 -20.72
C TRP A 229 -10.27 -9.08 -19.79
N PRO A 230 -10.64 -10.28 -20.28
CA PRO A 230 -10.81 -11.45 -19.42
C PRO A 230 -9.53 -11.88 -18.70
N ARG A 231 -8.37 -11.73 -19.37
CA ARG A 231 -7.07 -12.05 -18.79
C ARG A 231 -6.67 -11.00 -17.75
N ALA A 232 -6.80 -9.72 -18.07
CA ALA A 232 -6.61 -8.63 -17.11
C ALA A 232 -7.52 -8.81 -15.86
N ALA A 233 -8.76 -9.27 -16.08
CA ALA A 233 -9.69 -9.56 -14.98
C ALA A 233 -9.23 -10.76 -14.13
N ALA A 234 -8.68 -11.82 -14.72
CA ALA A 234 -8.12 -12.95 -13.96
C ALA A 234 -6.92 -12.53 -13.09
N GLU A 235 -6.02 -11.70 -13.63
CA GLU A 235 -4.91 -11.11 -12.87
C GLU A 235 -5.42 -10.19 -11.77
N GLY A 236 -6.47 -9.41 -12.04
CA GLY A 236 -7.14 -8.57 -11.06
C GLY A 236 -7.72 -9.37 -9.89
N VAL A 237 -8.29 -10.55 -10.15
CA VAL A 237 -8.75 -11.47 -9.08
C VAL A 237 -7.58 -11.97 -8.24
N VAL A 238 -6.45 -12.34 -8.86
CA VAL A 238 -5.24 -12.74 -8.12
C VAL A 238 -4.76 -11.59 -7.23
N LEU A 239 -4.71 -10.37 -7.75
CA LEU A 239 -4.32 -9.19 -6.96
C LEU A 239 -5.30 -8.91 -5.81
N MET A 240 -6.61 -9.06 -6.03
CA MET A 240 -7.63 -8.93 -4.97
C MET A 240 -7.42 -9.96 -3.87
N VAL A 241 -7.14 -11.23 -4.21
CA VAL A 241 -6.89 -12.29 -3.23
C VAL A 241 -5.62 -12.00 -2.43
N LEU A 242 -4.53 -11.57 -3.08
CA LEU A 242 -3.29 -11.18 -2.40
C LEU A 242 -3.52 -10.01 -1.44
N THR A 243 -4.23 -8.98 -1.88
CA THR A 243 -4.52 -7.81 -1.06
C THR A 243 -5.44 -8.15 0.12
N ALA A 244 -6.48 -8.93 -0.12
CA ALA A 244 -7.38 -9.39 0.94
C ALA A 244 -6.65 -10.25 1.97
N SER A 245 -5.77 -11.15 1.55
CA SER A 245 -4.95 -11.97 2.44
C SER A 245 -3.98 -11.12 3.28
N ALA A 246 -3.38 -10.10 2.69
CA ALA A 246 -2.53 -9.14 3.38
C ALA A 246 -3.32 -8.36 4.45
N MET A 247 -4.53 -7.93 4.14
CA MET A 247 -5.41 -7.24 5.09
C MET A 247 -5.84 -8.16 6.24
N ALA A 248 -6.19 -9.41 5.93
CA ALA A 248 -6.58 -10.40 6.94
C ALA A 248 -5.43 -10.73 7.90
N ALA A 249 -4.21 -10.87 7.40
CA ALA A 249 -3.02 -11.11 8.21
C ALA A 249 -2.78 -9.98 9.24
N GLY A 250 -3.00 -8.72 8.85
CA GLY A 250 -2.85 -7.57 9.74
C GLY A 250 -3.99 -7.39 10.76
N SER A 251 -5.15 -7.97 10.51
CA SER A 251 -6.28 -7.91 11.44
C SER A 251 -6.13 -8.87 12.64
N TRP A 252 -5.22 -9.82 12.54
CA TRP A 252 -4.93 -10.78 13.61
C TRP A 252 -4.10 -10.11 14.71
N ARG A 253 -4.80 -9.42 15.64
CA ARG A 253 -4.17 -8.89 16.85
C ARG A 253 -4.14 -10.01 17.89
N PRO A 254 -2.96 -10.40 18.43
CA PRO A 254 -2.96 -11.19 19.63
C PRO A 254 -3.69 -10.38 20.71
N ARG A 255 -4.76 -10.95 21.27
CA ARG A 255 -5.46 -10.36 22.42
C ARG A 255 -4.47 -10.26 23.57
N PRO A 256 -4.41 -9.13 24.30
CA PRO A 256 -3.56 -8.99 25.48
C PRO A 256 -3.92 -10.00 26.54
#